data_3f0bde0ca51b3635878ad53d64313076
#
_entry.id   3f0bde0ca51b3635878ad53d64313076
#
_cell.length_a   1.000
_cell.length_b   1.000
_cell.length_c   1.000
_cell.angle_alpha   90.00
_cell.angle_beta   90.00
_cell.angle_gamma   90.00
#
_symmetry.space_group_name_H-M   'P 1'
#
loop_
_entity.id
_entity.type
_entity.pdbx_description
1 polymer ?
#
loop_
_entity_poly.entity_id
_entity_poly.type
_entity_poly.pdbx_seq_one_letter_code
_entity_poly.pdbx_strand_id
1 'polypeptide(L)'
;MTMQTDVKSTHTNVNAALYAGRTRLKGVLLTVSGGSPTDHVLFYDNATTATGTVRLELDTTHSNVVYVLIPGEGILFNNGIYCDIGDASSVTIFYG
;
A
#
# COMPACT_ATOMS: atom_id res chain seq x y z
N MET A 1 -5.78 7.87 30.46
CA MET A 1 -6.39 6.98 29.45
C MET A 1 -5.31 6.54 28.44
N THR A 2 -5.34 5.31 28.11
CA THR A 2 -4.37 4.78 27.15
C THR A 2 -4.92 4.91 25.73
N MET A 3 -4.18 5.57 24.90
CA MET A 3 -4.51 5.64 23.48
C MET A 3 -4.17 4.30 22.84
N GLN A 4 -5.15 3.66 22.27
CA GLN A 4 -4.92 2.43 21.52
C GLN A 4 -4.52 2.77 20.09
N THR A 5 -3.29 2.46 19.75
CA THR A 5 -2.78 2.74 18.41
C THR A 5 -2.34 1.45 17.75
N ASP A 6 -3.29 0.56 17.54
CA ASP A 6 -2.99 -0.70 16.90
C ASP A 6 -2.62 -0.47 15.45
N VAL A 7 -1.40 -0.84 15.10
CA VAL A 7 -0.97 -0.88 13.71
C VAL A 7 -1.16 -2.31 13.22
N LYS A 8 -1.94 -2.43 12.15
CA LYS A 8 -2.18 -3.70 11.49
C LYS A 8 -1.25 -3.81 10.30
N SER A 9 -1.00 -5.02 9.84
CA SER A 9 -0.23 -5.25 8.64
C SER A 9 -0.88 -6.30 7.77
N THR A 10 -0.73 -6.13 6.46
CA THR A 10 -1.20 -7.11 5.47
C THR A 10 -0.15 -7.21 4.38
N HIS A 11 0.19 -8.44 4.01
CA HIS A 11 1.21 -8.74 3.00
C HIS A 11 0.54 -9.37 1.78
N THR A 12 1.01 -8.98 0.60
CA THR A 12 0.57 -9.62 -0.64
C THR A 12 1.70 -9.68 -1.66
N ASN A 13 1.64 -10.70 -2.52
CA ASN A 13 2.51 -10.78 -3.69
C ASN A 13 1.71 -10.82 -4.99
N VAL A 14 0.44 -10.47 -4.93
CA VAL A 14 -0.47 -10.36 -6.08
C VAL A 14 -1.35 -9.13 -5.88
N ASN A 15 -2.01 -8.69 -6.95
CA ASN A 15 -3.00 -7.62 -6.84
C ASN A 15 -4.12 -8.08 -5.92
N ALA A 16 -4.44 -7.28 -4.92
CA ALA A 16 -5.43 -7.68 -3.93
C ALA A 16 -6.00 -6.49 -3.18
N ALA A 17 -7.22 -6.69 -2.67
CA ALA A 17 -7.78 -5.79 -1.67
C ALA A 17 -7.15 -6.13 -0.33
N LEU A 18 -6.42 -5.18 0.24
CA LEU A 18 -5.66 -5.42 1.45
C LEU A 18 -6.47 -5.13 2.71
N TYR A 19 -7.42 -4.23 2.62
CA TYR A 19 -8.32 -3.92 3.71
C TYR A 19 -9.60 -3.32 3.14
N ALA A 20 -10.74 -3.78 3.63
CA ALA A 20 -12.04 -3.23 3.26
C ALA A 20 -12.58 -2.38 4.41
N GLY A 21 -12.82 -1.12 4.14
CA GLY A 21 -13.32 -0.19 5.12
C GLY A 21 -12.43 1.04 5.28
N ARG A 22 -12.89 1.97 6.08
CA ARG A 22 -12.16 3.22 6.30
C ARG A 22 -10.95 2.95 7.19
N THR A 23 -9.78 3.39 6.73
CA THR A 23 -8.53 3.21 7.47
C THR A 23 -7.50 4.24 7.03
N ARG A 24 -6.35 4.25 7.72
CA ARG A 24 -5.22 5.10 7.33
C ARG A 24 -4.01 4.23 7.03
N LEU A 25 -3.39 4.49 5.89
CA LEU A 25 -2.15 3.83 5.49
C LEU A 25 -0.99 4.55 6.15
N LYS A 26 -0.19 3.82 6.93
CA LYS A 26 0.87 4.40 7.75
C LYS A 26 2.27 4.07 7.26
N GLY A 27 2.41 3.01 6.51
CA GLY A 27 3.70 2.65 5.93
C GLY A 27 3.58 1.54 4.92
N VAL A 28 4.59 1.44 4.07
CA VAL A 28 4.66 0.44 3.02
C VAL A 28 6.07 -0.14 2.99
N LEU A 29 6.17 -1.46 3.01
CA LEU A 29 7.41 -2.16 2.74
C LEU A 29 7.28 -2.84 1.39
N LEU A 30 8.10 -2.43 0.44
CA LEU A 30 8.02 -2.86 -0.94
C LEU A 30 9.29 -3.60 -1.32
N THR A 31 9.13 -4.81 -1.86
CA THR A 31 10.25 -5.57 -2.41
C THR A 31 10.10 -5.63 -3.92
N VAL A 32 11.12 -5.17 -4.63
CA VAL A 32 11.14 -5.15 -6.08
C VAL A 32 12.33 -5.95 -6.56
N SER A 33 12.10 -6.93 -7.44
CA SER A 33 13.16 -7.68 -8.09
C SER A 33 12.92 -7.65 -9.59
N GLY A 34 13.74 -6.90 -10.30
CA GLY A 34 13.63 -6.76 -11.74
C GLY A 34 12.58 -5.75 -12.18
N GLY A 35 12.56 -4.60 -11.56
CA GLY A 35 11.58 -3.56 -11.88
C GLY A 35 11.67 -3.05 -13.30
N SER A 36 10.58 -2.45 -13.78
CA SER A 36 10.46 -1.86 -15.10
C SER A 36 10.44 -0.34 -15.01
N PRO A 37 11.07 0.39 -15.92
CA PRO A 37 11.09 1.85 -15.87
C PRO A 37 9.71 2.51 -16.05
N THR A 38 8.70 1.75 -16.44
CA THR A 38 7.36 2.30 -16.66
C THR A 38 6.34 1.74 -15.69
N ASP A 39 6.75 0.97 -14.70
CA ASP A 39 5.80 0.31 -13.81
C ASP A 39 5.73 0.97 -12.44
N HIS A 40 4.61 0.77 -11.78
CA HIS A 40 4.29 1.40 -10.50
C HIS A 40 3.51 0.46 -9.62
N VAL A 41 3.62 0.66 -8.31
CA VAL A 41 2.68 0.08 -7.35
C VAL A 41 1.67 1.17 -6.99
N LEU A 42 0.40 0.86 -7.16
CA LEU A 42 -0.69 1.82 -6.95
C LEU A 42 -1.58 1.36 -5.80
N PHE A 43 -1.92 2.30 -4.95
CA PHE A 43 -2.85 2.05 -3.85
C PHE A 43 -4.13 2.85 -4.09
N TYR A 44 -5.21 2.14 -4.37
CA TYR A 44 -6.51 2.72 -4.69
C TYR A 44 -7.39 2.79 -3.45
N ASP A 45 -8.14 3.88 -3.33
CA ASP A 45 -9.18 4.01 -2.31
C ASP A 45 -10.40 3.24 -2.78
N ASN A 46 -10.34 1.92 -2.61
CA ASN A 46 -11.39 1.01 -3.05
C ASN A 46 -11.30 -0.27 -2.23
N ALA A 47 -12.45 -0.87 -1.97
CA ALA A 47 -12.51 -2.07 -1.14
C ALA A 47 -12.36 -3.36 -1.93
N THR A 48 -12.50 -3.33 -3.26
CA THR A 48 -12.61 -4.57 -4.04
C THR A 48 -11.85 -4.58 -5.35
N THR A 49 -11.62 -3.43 -6.00
CA THR A 49 -11.06 -3.38 -7.36
C THR A 49 -10.04 -2.26 -7.51
N ALA A 50 -9.24 -2.36 -8.57
CA ALA A 50 -8.23 -1.35 -8.91
C ALA A 50 -8.89 -0.20 -9.70
N THR A 51 -9.85 0.47 -9.07
CA THR A 51 -10.54 1.63 -9.65
C THR A 51 -10.72 2.70 -8.59
N GLY A 52 -11.04 3.90 -9.03
CA GLY A 52 -11.27 5.02 -8.13
C GLY A 52 -10.03 5.86 -7.93
N THR A 53 -9.93 6.51 -6.78
CA THR A 53 -8.85 7.44 -6.50
C THR A 53 -7.60 6.72 -6.08
N VAL A 54 -6.48 7.02 -6.77
CA VAL A 54 -5.15 6.57 -6.34
C VAL A 54 -4.68 7.50 -5.24
N ARG A 55 -4.42 6.94 -4.05
CA ARG A 55 -3.94 7.70 -2.90
C ARG A 55 -2.42 7.69 -2.76
N LEU A 56 -1.76 6.65 -3.28
CA LEU A 56 -0.31 6.53 -3.21
C LEU A 56 0.16 5.74 -4.42
N GLU A 57 1.25 6.22 -5.02
CA GLU A 57 1.88 5.56 -6.14
C GLU A 57 3.39 5.49 -5.89
N LEU A 58 3.97 4.31 -6.07
CA LEU A 58 5.40 4.09 -5.87
C LEU A 58 6.00 3.54 -7.15
N ASP A 59 7.12 4.10 -7.56
CA ASP A 59 7.84 3.63 -8.75
C ASP A 59 8.60 2.35 -8.45
N THR A 60 8.61 1.44 -9.42
CA THR A 60 9.31 0.16 -9.33
C THR A 60 10.38 0.05 -10.41
N THR A 61 11.18 1.10 -10.56
CA THR A 61 12.16 1.18 -11.63
C THR A 61 13.45 0.45 -11.32
N HIS A 62 13.67 0.08 -10.07
CA HIS A 62 14.91 -0.57 -9.63
C HIS A 62 14.61 -1.78 -8.77
N SER A 63 15.44 -2.81 -8.88
CA SER A 63 15.40 -3.95 -7.97
C SER A 63 15.87 -3.49 -6.60
N ASN A 64 14.97 -3.48 -5.63
CA ASN A 64 15.28 -2.88 -4.34
C ASN A 64 14.25 -3.27 -3.30
N VAL A 65 14.61 -3.07 -2.04
CA VAL A 65 13.67 -3.08 -0.93
C VAL A 65 13.48 -1.64 -0.50
N VAL A 66 12.23 -1.18 -0.54
CA VAL A 66 11.89 0.19 -0.22
C VAL A 66 10.92 0.20 0.95
N TYR A 67 11.24 0.95 1.98
CA TYR A 67 10.33 1.20 3.08
C TYR A 67 9.90 2.65 3.05
N VAL A 68 8.60 2.87 2.99
CA VAL A 68 8.02 4.22 2.98
C VAL A 68 7.26 4.41 4.27
N LEU A 69 7.71 5.35 5.08
CA LEU A 69 7.01 5.77 6.29
C LEU A 69 6.18 7.00 5.96
N ILE A 70 4.88 6.90 6.20
CA ILE A 70 3.99 8.02 5.93
C ILE A 70 3.85 8.83 7.21
N PRO A 71 4.14 10.14 7.16
CA PRO A 71 4.17 10.96 8.37
C PRO A 71 2.77 11.24 8.91
N GLY A 72 2.73 11.66 10.17
CA GLY A 72 1.51 12.03 10.84
C GLY A 72 0.62 10.83 11.09
N GLU A 73 -0.67 10.99 10.81
CA GLU A 73 -1.65 9.94 11.03
C GLU A 73 -1.86 9.05 9.79
N GLY A 74 -1.04 9.25 8.76
CA GLY A 74 -1.12 8.45 7.55
C GLY A 74 -2.07 9.01 6.52
N ILE A 75 -2.22 8.27 5.41
CA ILE A 75 -3.10 8.65 4.31
C ILE A 75 -4.47 8.01 4.53
N LEU A 76 -5.52 8.81 4.50
CA LEU A 76 -6.88 8.33 4.72
C LEU A 76 -7.41 7.64 3.47
N PHE A 77 -7.88 6.41 3.65
CA PHE A 77 -8.63 5.66 2.65
C PHE A 77 -10.05 5.49 3.18
N ASN A 78 -11.03 6.00 2.46
CA ASN A 78 -12.41 6.01 2.94
C ASN A 78 -13.14 4.68 2.69
N ASN A 79 -12.77 3.98 1.63
CA ASN A 79 -13.48 2.76 1.20
C ASN A 79 -12.68 1.50 1.44
N GLY A 80 -11.37 1.61 1.46
CA GLY A 80 -10.49 0.47 1.63
C GLY A 80 -9.17 0.70 0.92
N ILE A 81 -8.27 -0.27 1.04
CA ILE A 81 -6.96 -0.21 0.38
C ILE A 81 -6.89 -1.37 -0.61
N TYR A 82 -6.90 -1.06 -1.89
CA TYR A 82 -6.63 -2.03 -2.95
C TYR A 82 -5.26 -1.75 -3.55
N CYS A 83 -4.44 -2.78 -3.66
CA CYS A 83 -3.08 -2.67 -4.19
C CYS A 83 -2.99 -3.30 -5.57
N ASP A 84 -2.55 -2.50 -6.56
CA ASP A 84 -2.10 -2.98 -7.85
C ASP A 84 -0.58 -3.06 -7.76
N ILE A 85 -0.07 -4.29 -7.65
CA ILE A 85 1.32 -4.51 -7.28
C ILE A 85 2.30 -4.29 -8.44
N GLY A 86 1.81 -4.32 -9.68
CA GLY A 86 2.67 -4.10 -10.85
C GLY A 86 3.82 -5.10 -10.91
N ASP A 87 5.04 -4.60 -11.07
CA ASP A 87 6.26 -5.43 -11.13
C ASP A 87 6.88 -5.72 -9.78
N ALA A 88 6.30 -5.24 -8.69
CA ALA A 88 6.84 -5.52 -7.37
C ALA A 88 6.71 -7.00 -7.05
N SER A 89 7.68 -7.53 -6.30
CA SER A 89 7.65 -8.92 -5.88
C SER A 89 6.69 -9.12 -4.72
N SER A 90 6.65 -8.18 -3.79
CA SER A 90 5.74 -8.25 -2.66
C SER A 90 5.57 -6.87 -2.04
N VAL A 91 4.45 -6.72 -1.35
CA VAL A 91 4.09 -5.49 -0.65
C VAL A 91 3.54 -5.86 0.71
N THR A 92 4.02 -5.19 1.74
CA THR A 92 3.43 -5.25 3.08
C THR A 92 3.01 -3.84 3.45
N ILE A 93 1.76 -3.67 3.84
CA ILE A 93 1.29 -2.36 4.30
C ILE A 93 1.09 -2.37 5.81
N PHE A 94 1.25 -1.20 6.39
CA PHE A 94 0.98 -0.95 7.81
C PHE A 94 -0.11 0.11 7.88
N TYR A 95 -1.18 -0.20 8.61
CA TYR A 95 -2.37 0.65 8.63
C TYR A 95 -3.09 0.54 9.97
N GLY A 96 -4.05 1.42 10.18
CA GLY A 96 -4.80 1.38 11.42
C GLY A 96 -5.67 2.60 11.71
#